data_9602aa2be44b4d6c354be9020dcb5c36
#
_entry.id   9602aa2be44b4d6c354be9020dcb5c36
#
_cell.length_a   1.000
_cell.length_b   1.000
_cell.length_c   1.000
_cell.angle_alpha   90.00
_cell.angle_beta   90.00
_cell.angle_gamma   90.00
#
_symmetry.space_group_name_H-M   'P 1'
#
loop_
_entity.id
_entity.type
_entity.pdbx_description
1 polymer ?
#
loop_
_entity_poly.entity_id
_entity_poly.type
_entity_poly.pdbx_seq_one_letter_code
_entity_poly.pdbx_strand_id
1 'polypeptide(L)'
;MLFLKPPGVYSPQGDTSLLAEALGHEPLQVAARVLDVGTGSGALALAAVRHGASRVTAVDVSLRAVLTARLNARLSRLPIEVLRGSLLDPVRGRRFELILANPPYVPAPQVRLPRRGAARAWDAGHDGRVVLDRICRGAPALLAPGGVLLLVHSALCGVEPTLDRLRESGLDAEVAERRRIPFGPVLRARAAYLEGRGLIRPGEEKEELVVIRAIRSR
;
A
#
# COMPACT_ATOMS: atom_id res chain seq x y z
N MET A 1 -1.75 -17.50 -16.23
CA MET A 1 -3.03 -16.98 -15.70
C MET A 1 -3.22 -15.57 -16.20
N LEU A 2 -4.39 -15.23 -16.76
CA LEU A 2 -4.68 -13.88 -17.27
C LEU A 2 -4.87 -12.92 -16.09
N PHE A 3 -4.09 -11.84 -16.05
CA PHE A 3 -4.19 -10.76 -15.08
C PHE A 3 -4.33 -9.42 -15.81
N LEU A 4 -5.45 -8.75 -15.60
CA LEU A 4 -5.79 -7.52 -16.32
C LEU A 4 -5.19 -6.29 -15.67
N LYS A 5 -4.62 -5.40 -16.49
CA LYS A 5 -4.00 -4.12 -16.10
C LYS A 5 -4.48 -3.02 -17.05
N PRO A 6 -5.75 -2.60 -16.97
CA PRO A 6 -6.26 -1.60 -17.89
C PRO A 6 -5.65 -0.23 -17.65
N PRO A 7 -5.57 0.64 -18.67
CA PRO A 7 -5.11 2.02 -18.52
C PRO A 7 -5.87 2.76 -17.42
N GLY A 8 -5.14 3.54 -16.59
CA GLY A 8 -5.72 4.30 -15.49
C GLY A 8 -5.95 3.51 -14.19
N VAL A 9 -5.56 2.23 -14.14
CA VAL A 9 -5.39 1.44 -12.92
C VAL A 9 -3.91 1.22 -12.69
N TYR A 10 -3.45 1.33 -11.43
CA TYR A 10 -2.06 1.09 -11.08
C TYR A 10 -1.62 -0.31 -11.51
N SER A 11 -0.53 -0.36 -12.27
CA SER A 11 0.09 -1.63 -12.65
C SER A 11 1.09 -2.03 -11.57
N PRO A 12 1.03 -3.25 -11.02
CA PRO A 12 2.01 -3.73 -10.06
C PRO A 12 3.44 -3.55 -10.57
N GLN A 13 4.30 -2.97 -9.73
CA GLN A 13 5.72 -2.70 -10.01
C GLN A 13 6.59 -3.24 -8.87
N GLY A 14 7.81 -2.73 -8.72
CA GLY A 14 8.77 -3.16 -7.72
C GLY A 14 8.28 -3.05 -6.26
N ASP A 15 7.48 -2.05 -5.95
CA ASP A 15 6.82 -1.86 -4.66
C ASP A 15 5.82 -2.98 -4.33
N THR A 16 4.97 -3.31 -5.28
CA THR A 16 4.00 -4.41 -5.13
C THR A 16 4.73 -5.76 -4.98
N SER A 17 5.82 -5.97 -5.72
CA SER A 17 6.63 -7.19 -5.62
C SER A 17 7.30 -7.29 -4.25
N LEU A 18 7.91 -6.19 -3.78
CA LEU A 18 8.57 -6.16 -2.47
C LEU A 18 7.57 -6.45 -1.33
N LEU A 19 6.38 -5.86 -1.39
CA LEU A 19 5.34 -6.11 -0.40
C LEU A 19 4.78 -7.53 -0.47
N ALA A 20 4.67 -8.11 -1.67
CA ALA A 20 4.25 -9.51 -1.84
C ALA A 20 5.31 -10.51 -1.33
N GLU A 21 6.59 -10.18 -1.43
CA GLU A 21 7.67 -10.98 -0.83
C GLU A 21 7.62 -10.91 0.69
N ALA A 22 7.47 -9.70 1.27
CA ALA A 22 7.30 -9.54 2.71
C ALA A 22 6.06 -10.28 3.24
N LEU A 23 4.95 -10.28 2.48
CA LEU A 23 3.78 -11.13 2.79
C LEU A 23 4.15 -12.61 2.86
N GLY A 24 5.04 -13.09 1.97
CA GLY A 24 5.50 -14.48 1.95
C GLY A 24 6.23 -14.90 3.23
N HIS A 25 6.80 -13.96 3.97
CA HIS A 25 7.50 -14.19 5.23
C HIS A 25 6.56 -14.12 6.47
N GLU A 26 5.33 -13.63 6.32
CA GLU A 26 4.38 -13.56 7.43
C GLU A 26 3.63 -14.89 7.62
N PRO A 27 3.69 -15.46 8.83
CA PRO A 27 2.92 -16.67 9.12
C PRO A 27 1.43 -16.33 9.21
N LEU A 28 0.65 -16.73 8.21
CA LEU A 28 -0.80 -16.60 8.27
C LEU A 28 -1.39 -17.72 9.11
N GLN A 29 -2.20 -17.33 10.10
CA GLN A 29 -2.98 -18.30 10.88
C GLN A 29 -4.09 -18.90 10.02
N VAL A 30 -4.51 -20.13 10.37
CA VAL A 30 -5.71 -20.73 9.80
C VAL A 30 -6.90 -19.79 10.02
N ALA A 31 -7.67 -19.52 8.98
CA ALA A 31 -8.79 -18.58 8.96
C ALA A 31 -8.42 -17.08 9.03
N ALA A 32 -7.17 -16.69 8.71
CA ALA A 32 -6.75 -15.29 8.67
C ALA A 32 -7.62 -14.44 7.73
N ARG A 33 -8.09 -13.30 8.25
CA ARG A 33 -8.76 -12.25 7.49
C ARG A 33 -7.73 -11.21 7.08
N VAL A 34 -7.62 -10.98 5.79
CA VAL A 34 -6.67 -10.03 5.23
C VAL A 34 -7.38 -8.85 4.61
N LEU A 35 -6.89 -7.64 4.84
CA LEU A 35 -7.32 -6.41 4.19
C LEU A 35 -6.24 -5.92 3.23
N ASP A 36 -6.60 -5.64 1.99
CA ASP A 36 -5.75 -4.96 1.00
C ASP A 36 -6.27 -3.54 0.77
N VAL A 37 -5.53 -2.53 1.24
CA VAL A 37 -5.90 -1.11 1.21
C VAL A 37 -5.30 -0.43 -0.01
N GLY A 38 -6.14 0.13 -0.88
CA GLY A 38 -5.70 0.69 -2.15
C GLY A 38 -5.37 -0.40 -3.16
N THR A 39 -6.21 -1.40 -3.26
CA THR A 39 -5.95 -2.67 -3.97
C THR A 39 -5.57 -2.53 -5.45
N GLY A 40 -5.92 -1.41 -6.10
CA GLY A 40 -5.65 -1.19 -7.51
C GLY A 40 -6.21 -2.31 -8.39
N SER A 41 -5.35 -3.05 -9.05
CA SER A 41 -5.74 -4.21 -9.87
C SER A 41 -6.04 -5.48 -9.08
N GLY A 42 -5.87 -5.50 -7.76
CA GLY A 42 -6.10 -6.65 -6.91
C GLY A 42 -4.88 -7.57 -6.73
N ALA A 43 -3.70 -7.12 -7.11
CA ALA A 43 -2.50 -7.98 -7.10
C ALA A 43 -2.14 -8.51 -5.72
N LEU A 44 -2.13 -7.65 -4.70
CA LEU A 44 -1.83 -8.02 -3.31
C LEU A 44 -2.94 -8.89 -2.70
N ALA A 45 -4.20 -8.54 -2.97
CA ALA A 45 -5.34 -9.36 -2.56
C ALA A 45 -5.26 -10.79 -3.11
N LEU A 46 -4.90 -10.93 -4.40
CA LEU A 46 -4.67 -12.24 -5.03
C LEU A 46 -3.47 -12.98 -4.42
N ALA A 47 -2.38 -12.25 -4.11
CA ALA A 47 -1.21 -12.82 -3.45
C ALA A 47 -1.58 -13.33 -2.05
N ALA A 48 -2.36 -12.58 -1.27
CA ALA A 48 -2.81 -12.98 0.06
C ALA A 48 -3.62 -14.28 0.05
N VAL A 49 -4.56 -14.45 -0.90
CA VAL A 49 -5.31 -15.72 -1.02
C VAL A 49 -4.39 -16.89 -1.36
N ARG A 50 -3.43 -16.68 -2.29
CA ARG A 50 -2.44 -17.73 -2.66
C ARG A 50 -1.50 -18.07 -1.51
N HIS A 51 -1.25 -17.11 -0.61
CA HIS A 51 -0.45 -17.34 0.59
C HIS A 51 -1.24 -18.01 1.73
N GLY A 52 -2.53 -18.31 1.52
CA GLY A 52 -3.34 -19.07 2.48
C GLY A 52 -4.36 -18.25 3.26
N ALA A 53 -4.57 -16.97 2.92
CA ALA A 53 -5.64 -16.19 3.55
C ALA A 53 -7.01 -16.82 3.26
N SER A 54 -7.80 -17.04 4.29
CA SER A 54 -9.14 -17.64 4.15
C SER A 54 -10.19 -16.62 3.70
N ARG A 55 -10.02 -15.36 4.06
CA ARG A 55 -10.92 -14.25 3.70
C ARG A 55 -10.09 -13.03 3.35
N VAL A 56 -10.27 -12.51 2.15
CA VAL A 56 -9.62 -11.28 1.72
C VAL A 56 -10.66 -10.22 1.38
N THR A 57 -10.53 -9.06 2.01
CA THR A 57 -11.28 -7.85 1.67
C THR A 57 -10.33 -6.87 1.00
N ALA A 58 -10.69 -6.37 -0.17
CA ALA A 58 -9.90 -5.42 -0.95
C ALA A 58 -10.67 -4.10 -1.08
N VAL A 59 -10.02 -2.98 -0.84
CA VAL A 59 -10.66 -1.65 -0.87
C VAL A 59 -9.94 -0.74 -1.85
N ASP A 60 -10.69 -0.04 -2.69
CA ASP A 60 -10.17 1.06 -3.51
C ASP A 60 -11.21 2.16 -3.69
N VAL A 61 -10.73 3.39 -3.80
CA VAL A 61 -11.61 4.56 -4.01
C VAL A 61 -11.99 4.72 -5.49
N SER A 62 -11.19 4.18 -6.41
CA SER A 62 -11.40 4.21 -7.86
C SER A 62 -12.38 3.13 -8.31
N LEU A 63 -13.49 3.53 -8.95
CA LEU A 63 -14.42 2.55 -9.53
C LEU A 63 -13.73 1.64 -10.56
N ARG A 64 -12.80 2.18 -11.38
CA ARG A 64 -12.03 1.38 -12.34
C ARG A 64 -11.19 0.32 -11.65
N ALA A 65 -10.48 0.67 -10.57
CA ALA A 65 -9.71 -0.27 -9.78
C ALA A 65 -10.61 -1.38 -9.19
N VAL A 66 -11.72 -1.01 -8.56
CA VAL A 66 -12.71 -1.94 -8.01
C VAL A 66 -13.21 -2.93 -9.05
N LEU A 67 -13.61 -2.45 -10.24
CA LEU A 67 -14.08 -3.31 -11.31
C LEU A 67 -12.97 -4.24 -11.83
N THR A 68 -11.75 -3.72 -11.97
CA THR A 68 -10.58 -4.52 -12.38
C THR A 68 -10.25 -5.59 -11.35
N ALA A 69 -10.19 -5.24 -10.07
CA ALA A 69 -9.91 -6.20 -8.99
C ALA A 69 -10.98 -7.30 -8.90
N ARG A 70 -12.27 -6.94 -9.04
CA ARG A 70 -13.38 -7.92 -9.10
C ARG A 70 -13.24 -8.88 -10.27
N LEU A 71 -12.88 -8.35 -11.45
CA LEU A 71 -12.70 -9.18 -12.64
C LEU A 71 -11.50 -10.10 -12.49
N ASN A 72 -10.37 -9.61 -12.00
CA ASN A 72 -9.18 -10.41 -11.73
C ASN A 72 -9.45 -11.50 -10.68
N ALA A 73 -10.18 -11.19 -9.62
CA ALA A 73 -10.62 -12.17 -8.62
C ALA A 73 -11.47 -13.28 -9.24
N ARG A 74 -12.46 -12.91 -10.07
CA ARG A 74 -13.32 -13.88 -10.79
C ARG A 74 -12.53 -14.76 -11.77
N LEU A 75 -11.65 -14.16 -12.58
CA LEU A 75 -10.80 -14.89 -13.53
C LEU A 75 -9.86 -15.86 -12.81
N SER A 76 -9.47 -15.51 -11.60
CA SER A 76 -8.62 -16.32 -10.74
C SER A 76 -9.41 -17.34 -9.92
N ARG A 77 -10.74 -17.28 -9.91
CA ARG A 77 -11.65 -18.10 -9.08
C ARG A 77 -11.34 -18.00 -7.59
N LEU A 78 -10.91 -16.81 -7.14
CA LEU A 78 -10.55 -16.57 -5.73
C LEU A 78 -11.63 -15.78 -4.99
N PRO A 79 -11.96 -16.14 -3.74
CA PRO A 79 -13.01 -15.50 -2.94
C PRO A 79 -12.50 -14.19 -2.33
N ILE A 80 -12.53 -13.10 -3.10
CA ILE A 80 -12.13 -11.76 -2.65
C ILE A 80 -13.34 -10.84 -2.62
N GLU A 81 -13.65 -10.28 -1.45
CA GLU A 81 -14.63 -9.21 -1.30
C GLU A 81 -14.01 -7.88 -1.75
N VAL A 82 -14.52 -7.24 -2.80
CA VAL A 82 -13.99 -5.97 -3.29
C VAL A 82 -14.98 -4.86 -3.02
N LEU A 83 -14.59 -3.88 -2.18
CA LEU A 83 -15.39 -2.75 -1.75
C LEU A 83 -14.89 -1.45 -2.38
N ARG A 84 -15.81 -0.54 -2.68
CA ARG A 84 -15.47 0.82 -3.11
C ARG A 84 -15.54 1.77 -1.92
N GLY A 85 -14.46 2.51 -1.67
CA GLY A 85 -14.43 3.55 -0.64
C GLY A 85 -13.04 4.09 -0.37
N SER A 86 -12.96 5.07 0.54
CA SER A 86 -11.69 5.72 0.88
C SER A 86 -10.97 4.96 1.97
N LEU A 87 -9.82 4.39 1.64
CA LEU A 87 -8.90 3.73 2.57
C LEU A 87 -9.62 2.72 3.50
N LEU A 88 -9.77 3.06 4.77
CA LEU A 88 -10.28 2.18 5.82
C LEU A 88 -11.78 2.37 6.09
N ASP A 89 -12.42 3.38 5.50
CA ASP A 89 -13.82 3.72 5.77
C ASP A 89 -14.81 2.56 5.53
N PRO A 90 -14.72 1.79 4.40
CA PRO A 90 -15.67 0.71 4.13
C PRO A 90 -15.62 -0.47 5.09
N VAL A 91 -14.55 -0.56 5.89
CA VAL A 91 -14.28 -1.70 6.78
C VAL A 91 -14.26 -1.31 8.26
N ARG A 92 -14.79 -0.13 8.61
CA ARG A 92 -14.90 0.31 10.01
C ARG A 92 -15.61 -0.75 10.87
N GLY A 93 -15.07 -0.99 12.06
CA GLY A 93 -15.59 -1.98 13.00
C GLY A 93 -15.21 -3.43 12.69
N ARG A 94 -14.59 -3.72 11.56
CA ARG A 94 -14.02 -5.04 11.26
C ARG A 94 -12.65 -5.21 11.91
N ARG A 95 -12.18 -6.47 12.02
CA ARG A 95 -10.84 -6.83 12.50
C ARG A 95 -10.15 -7.74 11.50
N PHE A 96 -8.84 -7.53 11.33
CA PHE A 96 -8.01 -8.27 10.39
C PHE A 96 -6.73 -8.76 11.08
N GLU A 97 -6.32 -9.97 10.78
CA GLU A 97 -5.05 -10.54 11.21
C GLU A 97 -3.88 -9.98 10.42
N LEU A 98 -4.16 -9.54 9.16
CA LEU A 98 -3.15 -8.88 8.33
C LEU A 98 -3.79 -7.72 7.54
N ILE A 99 -3.11 -6.59 7.51
CA ILE A 99 -3.42 -5.46 6.64
C ILE A 99 -2.24 -5.25 5.69
N LEU A 100 -2.50 -5.26 4.39
CA LEU A 100 -1.55 -4.91 3.34
C LEU A 100 -1.89 -3.52 2.82
N ALA A 101 -0.87 -2.68 2.61
CA ALA A 101 -1.07 -1.36 2.04
C ALA A 101 0.10 -0.96 1.13
N ASN A 102 -0.22 -0.72 -0.14
CA ASN A 102 0.63 -0.02 -1.10
C ASN A 102 -0.08 1.26 -1.56
N PRO A 103 -0.12 2.30 -0.72
CA PRO A 103 -0.85 3.52 -1.01
C PRO A 103 -0.06 4.44 -1.94
N PRO A 104 -0.69 5.48 -2.50
CA PRO A 104 0.04 6.61 -3.08
C PRO A 104 1.01 7.20 -2.05
N TYR A 105 2.28 7.38 -2.46
CA TYR A 105 3.36 7.93 -1.62
C TYR A 105 4.32 8.86 -2.38
N VAL A 106 4.06 9.18 -3.65
CA VAL A 106 4.97 10.03 -4.41
C VAL A 106 4.77 11.50 -4.03
N PRO A 107 5.86 12.22 -3.63
CA PRO A 107 5.81 13.66 -3.40
C PRO A 107 5.38 14.42 -4.66
N ALA A 108 4.48 15.39 -4.49
CA ALA A 108 3.88 16.14 -5.59
C ALA A 108 3.86 17.64 -5.29
N PRO A 109 3.94 18.51 -6.34
CA PRO A 109 3.85 19.95 -6.16
C PRO A 109 2.53 20.43 -5.52
N GLN A 110 1.46 19.64 -5.68
CA GLN A 110 0.14 19.97 -5.14
C GLN A 110 -0.04 19.41 -3.73
N VAL A 111 -0.52 20.27 -2.81
CA VAL A 111 -0.88 19.84 -1.43
C VAL A 111 -2.10 18.91 -1.44
N ARG A 112 -3.07 19.22 -2.32
CA ARG A 112 -4.33 18.47 -2.36
C ARG A 112 -4.19 17.23 -3.22
N LEU A 113 -4.70 16.12 -2.71
CA LEU A 113 -4.76 14.88 -3.47
C LEU A 113 -5.63 15.02 -4.73
N PRO A 114 -5.22 14.41 -5.86
CA PRO A 114 -6.00 14.42 -7.08
C PRO A 114 -7.36 13.73 -6.86
N ARG A 115 -8.44 14.40 -7.25
CA ARG A 115 -9.79 13.82 -7.15
C ARG A 115 -10.10 12.84 -8.28
N ARG A 116 -9.43 12.95 -9.42
CA ARG A 116 -9.65 12.17 -10.66
C ARG A 116 -8.33 11.93 -11.38
N GLY A 117 -8.31 11.00 -12.33
CA GLY A 117 -7.14 10.71 -13.16
C GLY A 117 -6.16 9.73 -12.55
N ALA A 118 -5.13 9.39 -13.32
CA ALA A 118 -4.13 8.39 -12.97
C ALA A 118 -3.26 8.82 -11.78
N ALA A 119 -3.02 10.13 -11.62
CA ALA A 119 -2.20 10.69 -10.54
C ALA A 119 -2.70 10.30 -9.13
N ARG A 120 -3.97 9.91 -8.97
CA ARG A 120 -4.51 9.37 -7.72
C ARG A 120 -3.80 8.11 -7.24
N ALA A 121 -3.17 7.39 -8.16
CA ALA A 121 -2.49 6.14 -7.83
C ALA A 121 -1.08 6.35 -7.25
N TRP A 122 -0.54 7.59 -7.29
CA TRP A 122 0.82 7.87 -6.79
C TRP A 122 0.98 9.19 -6.05
N ASP A 123 0.20 10.26 -6.36
CA ASP A 123 0.36 11.56 -5.69
C ASP A 123 -0.14 11.54 -4.25
N ALA A 124 0.71 11.99 -3.34
CA ALA A 124 0.42 11.97 -1.91
C ALA A 124 0.80 13.27 -1.16
N GLY A 125 0.73 14.40 -1.84
CA GLY A 125 1.05 15.72 -1.28
C GLY A 125 2.54 16.03 -1.33
N HIS A 126 2.95 17.16 -0.70
CA HIS A 126 4.32 17.69 -0.83
C HIS A 126 5.41 16.74 -0.34
N ASP A 127 5.14 15.97 0.68
CA ASP A 127 6.06 15.05 1.35
C ASP A 127 5.74 13.57 1.07
N GLY A 128 4.71 13.30 0.25
CA GLY A 128 4.26 11.95 -0.03
C GLY A 128 3.50 11.26 1.13
N ARG A 129 3.15 12.00 2.20
CA ARG A 129 2.67 11.39 3.45
C ARG A 129 1.17 11.44 3.69
N VAL A 130 0.42 12.24 2.93
CA VAL A 130 -1.00 12.47 3.20
C VAL A 130 -1.82 11.18 3.33
N VAL A 131 -1.52 10.16 2.51
CA VAL A 131 -2.21 8.87 2.55
C VAL A 131 -1.58 7.94 3.58
N LEU A 132 -0.25 7.87 3.64
CA LEU A 132 0.49 7.09 4.64
C LEU A 132 0.02 7.41 6.06
N ASP A 133 -0.01 8.68 6.41
CA ASP A 133 -0.40 9.15 7.74
C ASP A 133 -1.84 8.80 8.12
N ARG A 134 -2.74 8.76 7.15
CA ARG A 134 -4.13 8.32 7.37
C ARG A 134 -4.20 6.81 7.65
N ILE A 135 -3.40 6.02 6.94
CA ILE A 135 -3.33 4.57 7.18
C ILE A 135 -2.71 4.30 8.54
N CYS A 136 -1.57 4.91 8.86
CA CYS A 136 -0.89 4.72 10.14
C CYS A 136 -1.80 5.04 11.34
N ARG A 137 -2.61 6.10 11.24
CA ARG A 137 -3.57 6.46 12.30
C ARG A 137 -4.76 5.50 12.41
N GLY A 138 -5.24 4.96 11.28
CA GLY A 138 -6.47 4.18 11.26
C GLY A 138 -6.29 2.68 11.36
N ALA A 139 -5.16 2.15 10.90
CA ALA A 139 -4.91 0.71 10.86
C ALA A 139 -4.91 0.04 12.24
N PRO A 140 -4.38 0.65 13.32
CA PRO A 140 -4.37 0.05 14.65
C PRO A 140 -5.76 -0.35 15.14
N ALA A 141 -6.78 0.47 14.81
CA ALA A 141 -8.17 0.19 15.18
C ALA A 141 -8.78 -1.00 14.42
N LEU A 142 -8.18 -1.43 13.32
CA LEU A 142 -8.67 -2.55 12.49
C LEU A 142 -7.82 -3.82 12.63
N LEU A 143 -6.67 -3.76 13.28
CA LEU A 143 -5.87 -4.94 13.57
C LEU A 143 -6.50 -5.77 14.70
N ALA A 144 -6.58 -7.07 14.53
CA ALA A 144 -6.86 -8.00 15.59
C ALA A 144 -5.69 -8.01 16.62
N PRO A 145 -5.87 -8.48 17.85
CA PRO A 145 -4.76 -8.73 18.76
C PRO A 145 -3.74 -9.67 18.10
N GLY A 146 -2.47 -9.29 18.10
CA GLY A 146 -1.40 -9.99 17.36
C GLY A 146 -1.44 -9.79 15.84
N GLY A 147 -2.34 -8.95 15.33
CA GLY A 147 -2.43 -8.65 13.90
C GLY A 147 -1.30 -7.77 13.40
N VAL A 148 -0.99 -7.87 12.10
CA VAL A 148 0.15 -7.23 11.46
C VAL A 148 -0.31 -6.27 10.36
N LEU A 149 0.35 -5.11 10.28
CA LEU A 149 0.31 -4.21 9.13
C LEU A 149 1.62 -4.37 8.36
N LEU A 150 1.53 -4.62 7.05
CA LEU A 150 2.63 -4.47 6.10
C LEU A 150 2.33 -3.28 5.19
N LEU A 151 3.19 -2.27 5.24
CA LEU A 151 3.03 -0.99 4.54
C LEU A 151 4.29 -0.71 3.71
N VAL A 152 4.16 -0.57 2.39
CA VAL A 152 5.28 -0.18 1.53
C VAL A 152 5.22 1.30 1.16
N HIS A 153 6.37 1.95 1.17
CA HIS A 153 6.54 3.31 0.63
C HIS A 153 8.01 3.59 0.24
N SER A 154 8.25 4.70 -0.44
CA SER A 154 9.59 5.19 -0.71
C SER A 154 10.20 5.83 0.55
N ALA A 155 11.50 5.62 0.79
CA ALA A 155 12.25 6.30 1.84
C ALA A 155 12.24 7.83 1.69
N LEU A 156 11.94 8.35 0.51
CA LEU A 156 11.73 9.79 0.26
C LEU A 156 10.62 10.40 1.12
N CYS A 157 9.68 9.58 1.60
CA CYS A 157 8.60 10.02 2.49
C CYS A 157 9.01 10.06 3.98
N GLY A 158 10.24 9.67 4.29
CA GLY A 158 10.72 9.53 5.67
C GLY A 158 10.29 8.22 6.31
N VAL A 159 11.27 7.39 6.65
CA VAL A 159 11.05 6.09 7.32
C VAL A 159 10.69 6.31 8.79
N GLU A 160 11.52 7.07 9.51
CA GLU A 160 11.31 7.32 10.94
C GLU A 160 9.94 7.95 11.25
N PRO A 161 9.45 8.99 10.52
CA PRO A 161 8.11 9.50 10.75
C PRO A 161 6.99 8.46 10.60
N THR A 162 7.19 7.39 9.80
CA THR A 162 6.22 6.30 9.67
C THR A 162 6.29 5.36 10.88
N LEU A 163 7.50 4.98 11.29
CA LEU A 163 7.74 4.16 12.48
C LEU A 163 7.19 4.84 13.73
N ASP A 164 7.54 6.11 13.94
CA ASP A 164 7.12 6.88 15.12
C ASP A 164 5.59 6.97 15.21
N ARG A 165 4.92 7.27 14.09
CA ARG A 165 3.46 7.37 14.08
C ARG A 165 2.77 6.04 14.39
N LEU A 166 3.33 4.92 13.94
CA LEU A 166 2.80 3.60 14.25
C LEU A 166 3.05 3.24 15.72
N ARG A 167 4.23 3.55 16.26
CA ARG A 167 4.59 3.37 17.68
C ARG A 167 3.72 4.23 18.60
N GLU A 168 3.53 5.50 18.28
CA GLU A 168 2.61 6.41 18.98
C GLU A 168 1.16 5.88 18.99
N SER A 169 0.79 5.10 17.98
CA SER A 169 -0.52 4.45 17.89
C SER A 169 -0.59 3.09 18.60
N GLY A 170 0.47 2.71 19.36
CA GLY A 170 0.52 1.50 20.17
C GLY A 170 0.90 0.23 19.41
N LEU A 171 1.51 0.35 18.23
CA LEU A 171 2.04 -0.79 17.49
C LEU A 171 3.55 -0.92 17.72
N ASP A 172 4.06 -2.15 17.72
CA ASP A 172 5.49 -2.41 17.59
C ASP A 172 5.87 -2.38 16.11
N ALA A 173 6.68 -1.40 15.70
CA ALA A 173 6.95 -1.10 14.29
C ALA A 173 8.45 -1.12 13.97
N GLU A 174 8.78 -1.80 12.88
CA GLU A 174 10.14 -1.98 12.36
C GLU A 174 10.17 -1.90 10.84
N VAL A 175 11.36 -1.76 10.26
CA VAL A 175 11.59 -1.94 8.83
C VAL A 175 11.87 -3.42 8.58
N ALA A 176 10.95 -4.11 7.92
CA ALA A 176 11.11 -5.52 7.56
C ALA A 176 11.98 -5.72 6.31
N GLU A 177 11.81 -4.86 5.30
CA GLU A 177 12.50 -5.01 4.02
C GLU A 177 12.95 -3.65 3.46
N ARG A 178 14.08 -3.67 2.74
CA ARG A 178 14.58 -2.50 1.97
C ARG A 178 15.03 -2.93 0.58
N ARG A 179 14.72 -2.11 -0.42
CA ARG A 179 15.17 -2.38 -1.79
C ARG A 179 15.43 -1.09 -2.54
N ARG A 180 16.64 -0.96 -3.08
CA ARG A 180 16.95 0.11 -4.03
C ARG A 180 16.50 -0.28 -5.43
N ILE A 181 15.72 0.61 -6.06
CA ILE A 181 15.22 0.44 -7.42
C ILE A 181 15.50 1.70 -8.25
N PRO A 182 15.64 1.60 -9.57
CA PRO A 182 15.66 2.77 -10.45
C PRO A 182 14.35 3.55 -10.33
N PHE A 183 14.42 4.88 -10.47
CA PHE A 183 13.20 5.70 -10.51
C PHE A 183 12.23 5.19 -11.59
N GLY A 184 10.98 5.06 -11.20
CA GLY A 184 9.88 4.89 -12.13
C GLY A 184 9.62 6.14 -12.98
N PRO A 185 8.75 6.06 -14.01
CA PRO A 185 8.48 7.18 -14.91
C PRO A 185 8.04 8.46 -14.18
N VAL A 186 7.26 8.34 -13.11
CA VAL A 186 6.73 9.47 -12.34
C VAL A 186 7.84 10.19 -11.59
N LEU A 187 8.73 9.47 -10.90
CA LEU A 187 9.85 10.08 -10.17
C LEU A 187 10.88 10.69 -11.13
N ARG A 188 11.16 10.01 -12.24
CA ARG A 188 12.03 10.58 -13.29
C ARG A 188 11.49 11.91 -13.83
N ALA A 189 10.20 11.98 -14.13
CA ALA A 189 9.57 13.21 -14.59
C ALA A 189 9.53 14.32 -13.53
N ARG A 190 9.74 13.97 -12.26
CA ARG A 190 9.76 14.91 -11.12
C ARG A 190 11.14 15.15 -10.54
N ALA A 191 12.22 14.63 -11.13
CA ALA A 191 13.56 14.71 -10.55
C ALA A 191 13.93 16.15 -10.18
N ALA A 192 13.78 17.11 -11.11
CA ALA A 192 14.07 18.53 -10.84
C ALA A 192 13.24 19.11 -9.67
N TYR A 193 11.99 18.73 -9.53
CA TYR A 193 11.15 19.13 -8.39
C TYR A 193 11.67 18.54 -7.08
N LEU A 194 12.01 17.26 -7.08
CA LEU A 194 12.52 16.54 -5.90
C LEU A 194 13.90 17.06 -5.47
N GLU A 195 14.78 17.36 -6.42
CA GLU A 195 16.07 18.03 -6.18
C GLU A 195 15.87 19.41 -5.56
N GLY A 196 15.00 20.23 -6.15
CA GLY A 196 14.70 21.57 -5.64
C GLY A 196 14.09 21.57 -4.23
N ARG A 197 13.53 20.42 -3.80
CA ARG A 197 13.01 20.19 -2.45
C ARG A 197 14.04 19.54 -1.50
N GLY A 198 15.22 19.21 -1.99
CA GLY A 198 16.23 18.48 -1.20
C GLY A 198 15.83 17.05 -0.84
N LEU A 199 14.85 16.46 -1.53
CA LEU A 199 14.39 15.09 -1.30
C LEU A 199 15.30 14.06 -1.97
N ILE A 200 16.00 14.44 -3.02
CA ILE A 200 17.02 13.65 -3.70
C ILE A 200 18.25 14.51 -3.94
N ARG A 201 19.38 13.86 -4.15
CA ARG A 201 20.62 14.53 -4.57
C ARG A 201 20.58 14.86 -6.07
N PRO A 202 21.29 15.89 -6.54
CA PRO A 202 21.44 16.15 -7.98
C PRO A 202 21.92 14.90 -8.73
N GLY A 203 21.20 14.52 -9.78
CA GLY A 203 21.54 13.36 -10.60
C GLY A 203 21.21 12.00 -9.97
N GLU A 204 20.49 11.96 -8.86
CA GLU A 204 20.05 10.69 -8.29
C GLU A 204 18.94 10.05 -9.15
N GLU A 205 19.11 8.77 -9.51
CA GLU A 205 18.22 8.03 -10.40
C GLU A 205 17.58 6.81 -9.74
N LYS A 206 17.82 6.62 -8.44
CA LYS A 206 17.33 5.45 -7.68
C LYS A 206 16.61 5.90 -6.42
N GLU A 207 15.55 5.18 -6.07
CA GLU A 207 14.89 5.30 -4.77
C GLU A 207 15.09 4.05 -3.93
N GLU A 208 14.97 4.19 -2.63
CA GLU A 208 14.86 3.07 -1.71
C GLU A 208 13.40 2.87 -1.34
N LEU A 209 12.87 1.69 -1.66
CA LEU A 209 11.59 1.22 -1.14
C LEU A 209 11.81 0.56 0.22
N VAL A 210 10.87 0.78 1.13
CA VAL A 210 10.84 0.14 2.44
C VAL A 210 9.50 -0.53 2.68
N VAL A 211 9.52 -1.70 3.30
CA VAL A 211 8.32 -2.31 3.89
C VAL A 211 8.41 -2.14 5.40
N ILE A 212 7.42 -1.44 5.93
CA ILE A 212 7.23 -1.30 7.37
C ILE A 212 6.32 -2.43 7.83
N ARG A 213 6.75 -3.15 8.84
CA ARG A 213 5.99 -4.16 9.56
C ARG A 213 5.60 -3.59 10.91
N ALA A 214 4.32 -3.61 11.24
CA ALA A 214 3.87 -3.14 12.54
C ALA A 214 2.88 -4.13 13.15
N ILE A 215 3.10 -4.52 14.41
CA ILE A 215 2.32 -5.54 15.12
C ILE A 215 1.51 -4.88 16.21
N ARG A 216 0.24 -5.27 16.33
CA ARG A 216 -0.57 -4.97 17.50
C ARG A 216 -0.29 -5.98 18.60
N SER A 217 0.11 -5.53 19.77
CA SER A 217 0.25 -6.39 20.95
C SER A 217 -1.01 -7.24 21.21
N ARG A 218 -0.82 -8.40 21.81
CA ARG A 218 -1.89 -9.35 22.17
C ARG A 218 -2.75 -8.83 23.30
#